data_658c83bc78cd5632c253732121e23389
#
_entry.id   658c83bc78cd5632c253732121e23389
#
_cell.length_a   1.000
_cell.length_b   1.000
_cell.length_c   1.000
_cell.angle_alpha   90.00
_cell.angle_beta   90.00
_cell.angle_gamma   90.00
#
_symmetry.space_group_name_H-M   'P 1'
#
loop_
_entity.id
_entity.type
_entity.pdbx_description
1 polymer ?
#
loop_
_entity_poly.entity_id
_entity_poly.type
_entity_poly.pdbx_seq_one_letter_code
_entity_poly.pdbx_strand_id
1 'polypeptide(L)'
;RMAGVPYDVGMDSSAVTHEDIAPAEANGIVQDLTYVAVLKDYGRDVTIPRPDGYDPSLFACCCVNDLCIAPKEPHRMWSREMMITYGKLPNGKYMINWPIEGNDYYVDMIDMTPEERADAVRRAKNHTLSFVYFLQHELGFNTLGLADDEFPTEDRLPFIPYHRESRRIRGAVRFTLNDITDPYAGTLYR
;
A
#
# COMPACT_ATOMS: atom_id res chain seq x y z
N ARG A 1 -11.33 -17.90 11.27
CA ARG A 1 -12.01 -19.14 10.84
C ARG A 1 -11.93 -20.26 11.88
N MET A 2 -10.75 -20.58 12.40
CA MET A 2 -10.58 -21.72 13.34
C MET A 2 -11.40 -21.60 14.62
N ALA A 3 -11.61 -20.39 15.15
CA ALA A 3 -12.40 -20.15 16.35
C ALA A 3 -13.92 -20.02 16.11
N GLY A 4 -14.38 -20.06 14.84
CA GLY A 4 -15.81 -19.92 14.51
C GLY A 4 -16.42 -18.54 14.81
N VAL A 5 -15.59 -17.54 15.10
CA VAL A 5 -16.08 -16.19 15.41
C VAL A 5 -16.57 -15.52 14.12
N PRO A 6 -17.80 -14.97 14.09
CA PRO A 6 -18.30 -14.24 12.93
C PRO A 6 -17.52 -12.92 12.71
N TYR A 7 -17.30 -12.58 11.46
CA TYR A 7 -16.58 -11.37 11.03
C TYR A 7 -17.17 -10.79 9.76
N ASP A 8 -16.86 -9.54 9.51
CA ASP A 8 -17.14 -8.81 8.28
C ASP A 8 -15.85 -8.48 7.54
N VAL A 9 -15.92 -8.34 6.21
CA VAL A 9 -14.83 -7.92 5.31
C VAL A 9 -15.38 -6.86 4.37
N GLY A 10 -14.54 -5.91 3.96
CA GLY A 10 -14.94 -4.82 3.08
C GLY A 10 -15.72 -3.72 3.80
N MET A 11 -16.42 -2.89 3.06
CA MET A 11 -17.13 -1.72 3.61
C MET A 11 -18.53 -2.11 4.06
N ASP A 12 -18.91 -1.68 5.27
CA ASP A 12 -20.28 -1.80 5.76
C ASP A 12 -21.18 -0.72 5.15
N SER A 13 -22.49 -0.99 5.08
CA SER A 13 -23.47 -0.01 4.62
C SER A 13 -23.80 1.05 5.67
N SER A 14 -24.27 2.22 5.21
CA SER A 14 -24.77 3.30 6.07
C SER A 14 -25.94 2.86 6.95
N ALA A 15 -26.73 1.87 6.52
CA ALA A 15 -27.82 1.29 7.33
C ALA A 15 -27.28 0.56 8.58
N VAL A 16 -26.03 0.10 8.55
CA VAL A 16 -25.37 -0.61 9.65
C VAL A 16 -24.54 0.32 10.53
N THR A 17 -23.77 1.22 9.91
CA THR A 17 -22.82 2.10 10.62
C THR A 17 -23.43 3.43 11.03
N HIS A 18 -24.50 3.87 10.34
CA HIS A 18 -25.10 5.21 10.46
C HIS A 18 -24.12 6.35 10.17
N GLU A 19 -23.07 6.07 9.41
CA GLU A 19 -22.09 7.05 8.95
C GLU A 19 -22.54 7.69 7.63
N ASP A 20 -22.48 9.02 7.53
CA ASP A 20 -22.88 9.76 6.33
C ASP A 20 -22.02 9.44 5.10
N ILE A 21 -20.76 9.03 5.33
CA ILE A 21 -19.80 8.69 4.27
C ILE A 21 -19.84 7.21 3.88
N ALA A 22 -20.56 6.37 4.60
CA ALA A 22 -20.66 4.95 4.30
C ALA A 22 -21.48 4.70 3.02
N PRO A 23 -21.14 3.67 2.22
CA PRO A 23 -21.92 3.33 1.04
C PRO A 23 -23.35 2.92 1.41
N ALA A 24 -24.32 3.12 0.50
CA ALA A 24 -25.70 2.71 0.69
C ALA A 24 -25.81 1.19 0.89
N GLU A 25 -25.00 0.43 0.18
CA GLU A 25 -24.92 -1.04 0.27
C GLU A 25 -23.51 -1.49 0.66
N ALA A 26 -23.42 -2.52 1.50
CA ALA A 26 -22.15 -3.12 1.84
C ALA A 26 -21.46 -3.71 0.60
N ASN A 27 -20.14 -3.68 0.57
CA ASN A 27 -19.34 -4.25 -0.52
C ASN A 27 -18.10 -4.97 0.00
N GLY A 28 -17.40 -5.70 -0.88
CA GLY A 28 -16.19 -6.45 -0.55
C GLY A 28 -14.89 -5.68 -0.77
N ILE A 29 -14.94 -4.36 -0.92
CA ILE A 29 -13.72 -3.55 -1.15
C ILE A 29 -12.90 -3.49 0.13
N VAL A 30 -11.63 -3.89 0.02
CA VAL A 30 -10.62 -3.80 1.10
C VAL A 30 -9.56 -2.77 0.73
N GLN A 31 -8.76 -2.36 1.69
CA GLN A 31 -7.64 -1.45 1.43
C GLN A 31 -6.51 -2.19 0.70
N ASP A 32 -5.76 -1.45 -0.12
CA ASP A 32 -4.55 -1.91 -0.77
C ASP A 32 -3.53 -2.42 0.25
N LEU A 33 -2.72 -3.36 -0.17
CA LEU A 33 -1.51 -3.75 0.55
C LEU A 33 -0.27 -3.14 -0.11
N THR A 34 0.83 -3.07 0.64
CA THR A 34 2.11 -2.58 0.11
C THR A 34 3.24 -3.53 0.51
N TYR A 35 4.01 -4.03 -0.47
CA TYR A 35 5.35 -4.49 -0.17
C TYR A 35 6.26 -3.27 -0.09
N VAL A 36 6.62 -2.88 1.12
CA VAL A 36 7.51 -1.74 1.36
C VAL A 36 8.89 -2.07 0.82
N ALA A 37 9.45 -1.18 -0.01
CA ALA A 37 10.85 -1.26 -0.40
C ALA A 37 11.68 -0.28 0.45
N VAL A 38 12.80 -0.73 1.00
CA VAL A 38 13.78 0.16 1.61
C VAL A 38 14.95 0.32 0.65
N LEU A 39 15.16 1.54 0.18
CA LEU A 39 16.25 1.89 -0.73
C LEU A 39 17.42 2.48 0.03
N LYS A 40 18.63 2.28 -0.50
CA LYS A 40 19.89 2.81 -0.02
C LYS A 40 20.66 3.41 -1.18
N ASP A 41 21.35 4.52 -0.97
CA ASP A 41 22.21 5.11 -1.98
C ASP A 41 23.55 4.37 -2.04
N TYR A 42 23.85 3.79 -3.18
CA TYR A 42 25.09 3.06 -3.44
C TYR A 42 26.18 3.91 -4.11
N GLY A 43 25.85 5.18 -4.47
CA GLY A 43 26.79 6.07 -5.16
C GLY A 43 27.23 5.60 -6.55
N ARG A 44 26.59 4.58 -7.11
CA ARG A 44 26.82 4.00 -8.43
C ARG A 44 25.51 3.48 -9.00
N ASP A 45 25.45 3.25 -10.28
CA ASP A 45 24.28 2.64 -10.91
C ASP A 45 24.04 1.23 -10.35
N VAL A 46 22.83 1.03 -9.82
CA VAL A 46 22.33 -0.23 -9.26
C VAL A 46 20.93 -0.54 -9.78
N THR A 47 20.64 -0.07 -10.99
CA THR A 47 19.34 -0.34 -11.63
C THR A 47 19.09 -1.84 -11.71
N ILE A 48 17.95 -2.26 -11.20
CA ILE A 48 17.54 -3.66 -11.24
C ILE A 48 17.15 -4.07 -12.66
N PRO A 49 17.17 -5.37 -13.00
CA PRO A 49 16.60 -5.85 -14.26
C PRO A 49 15.13 -5.45 -14.40
N ARG A 50 14.70 -5.18 -15.63
CA ARG A 50 13.29 -4.87 -15.92
C ARG A 50 12.38 -6.00 -15.44
N PRO A 51 11.42 -5.72 -14.55
CA PRO A 51 10.48 -6.74 -14.05
C PRO A 51 9.54 -7.23 -15.14
N ASP A 52 9.05 -8.46 -14.97
CA ASP A 52 8.09 -9.07 -15.89
C ASP A 52 6.80 -8.25 -15.94
N GLY A 53 6.30 -7.98 -17.16
CA GLY A 53 5.08 -7.22 -17.37
C GLY A 53 5.16 -5.74 -16.95
N TYR A 54 6.37 -5.19 -16.79
CA TYR A 54 6.55 -3.78 -16.45
C TYR A 54 5.84 -2.85 -17.44
N ASP A 55 4.99 -1.98 -16.89
CA ASP A 55 4.28 -0.93 -17.61
C ASP A 55 4.50 0.41 -16.90
N PRO A 56 5.27 1.36 -17.50
CA PRO A 56 5.53 2.66 -16.89
C PRO A 56 4.28 3.52 -16.71
N SER A 57 3.22 3.28 -17.48
CA SER A 57 1.99 4.06 -17.39
C SER A 57 1.29 3.92 -16.03
N LEU A 58 1.51 2.81 -15.32
CA LEU A 58 0.96 2.57 -13.99
C LEU A 58 1.53 3.52 -12.93
N PHE A 59 2.73 4.06 -13.18
CA PHE A 59 3.49 4.88 -12.23
C PHE A 59 3.71 6.32 -12.73
N ALA A 60 3.21 6.65 -13.91
CA ALA A 60 3.53 7.90 -14.58
C ALA A 60 3.23 9.14 -13.74
N CYS A 61 2.15 9.13 -12.98
CA CYS A 61 1.75 10.25 -12.14
C CYS A 61 2.01 10.03 -10.63
N CYS A 62 2.99 9.22 -10.28
CA CYS A 62 3.39 9.06 -8.87
C CYS A 62 3.97 10.36 -8.27
N CYS A 63 4.52 11.23 -9.08
CA CYS A 63 5.04 12.55 -8.71
C CYS A 63 5.08 13.46 -9.95
N VAL A 64 5.46 14.71 -9.77
CA VAL A 64 5.67 15.66 -10.88
C VAL A 64 6.86 15.21 -11.73
N ASN A 65 6.59 14.82 -12.99
CA ASN A 65 7.59 14.44 -13.98
C ASN A 65 6.97 14.53 -15.39
N ASP A 66 7.81 14.39 -16.42
CA ASP A 66 7.42 14.60 -17.84
C ASP A 66 6.52 13.49 -18.40
N LEU A 67 6.41 12.33 -17.73
CA LEU A 67 5.56 11.22 -18.15
C LEU A 67 4.11 11.39 -17.66
N CYS A 68 3.89 12.24 -16.66
CA CYS A 68 2.55 12.47 -16.11
C CYS A 68 1.76 13.46 -16.96
N ILE A 69 0.83 12.95 -17.76
CA ILE A 69 -0.02 13.77 -18.63
C ILE A 69 -1.35 14.14 -17.96
N ALA A 70 -1.94 13.19 -17.20
CA ALA A 70 -3.28 13.34 -16.62
C ALA A 70 -3.34 12.73 -15.22
N PRO A 71 -2.89 13.45 -14.17
CA PRO A 71 -2.92 12.94 -12.81
C PRO A 71 -4.36 12.72 -12.33
N LYS A 72 -4.62 11.57 -11.70
CA LYS A 72 -5.93 11.25 -11.10
C LYS A 72 -6.25 12.19 -9.94
N GLU A 73 -5.23 12.61 -9.20
CA GLU A 73 -5.33 13.49 -8.04
C GLU A 73 -4.43 14.72 -8.19
N PRO A 74 -4.79 15.70 -9.03
CA PRO A 74 -3.93 16.86 -9.31
C PRO A 74 -3.51 17.65 -8.08
N HIS A 75 -4.35 17.68 -7.04
CA HIS A 75 -4.11 18.38 -5.78
C HIS A 75 -3.09 17.66 -4.87
N ARG A 76 -2.69 16.43 -5.21
CA ARG A 76 -1.74 15.61 -4.46
C ARG A 76 -0.45 15.35 -5.24
N MET A 77 -0.14 16.18 -6.23
CA MET A 77 1.12 16.04 -7.00
C MET A 77 2.30 16.60 -6.18
N TRP A 78 3.20 15.70 -5.82
CA TRP A 78 4.41 16.00 -5.06
C TRP A 78 5.64 16.07 -5.98
N SER A 79 6.68 16.80 -5.57
CA SER A 79 7.95 16.75 -6.31
C SER A 79 8.62 15.37 -6.17
N ARG A 80 9.54 15.05 -7.08
CA ARG A 80 10.36 13.82 -7.02
C ARG A 80 11.13 13.73 -5.70
N GLU A 81 11.71 14.84 -5.26
CA GLU A 81 12.48 14.94 -4.02
C GLU A 81 11.59 14.68 -2.81
N MET A 82 10.40 15.25 -2.77
CA MET A 82 9.47 15.05 -1.67
C MET A 82 9.03 13.59 -1.61
N MET A 83 8.73 12.95 -2.74
CA MET A 83 8.32 11.55 -2.80
C MET A 83 9.40 10.63 -2.20
N ILE A 84 10.68 10.85 -2.50
CA ILE A 84 11.78 10.06 -1.95
C ILE A 84 12.04 10.43 -0.47
N THR A 85 12.10 11.72 -0.15
CA THR A 85 12.46 12.18 1.20
C THR A 85 11.35 12.00 2.22
N TYR A 86 10.09 11.83 1.79
CA TYR A 86 8.97 11.46 2.65
C TYR A 86 9.29 10.23 3.52
N GLY A 87 9.88 9.21 2.92
CA GLY A 87 10.26 7.97 3.59
C GLY A 87 11.70 7.93 4.11
N LYS A 88 12.36 9.08 4.30
CA LYS A 88 13.75 9.11 4.76
C LYS A 88 13.90 8.47 6.13
N LEU A 89 14.78 7.50 6.20
CA LEU A 89 15.17 6.76 7.40
C LEU A 89 16.58 7.17 7.86
N PRO A 90 16.98 6.83 9.09
CA PRO A 90 18.38 6.91 9.51
C PRO A 90 19.31 6.16 8.55
N ASN A 91 20.61 6.50 8.60
CA ASN A 91 21.67 5.83 7.83
C ASN A 91 21.54 5.95 6.29
N GLY A 92 20.91 7.04 5.80
CA GLY A 92 20.83 7.29 4.35
C GLY A 92 19.93 6.33 3.59
N LYS A 93 18.96 5.73 4.27
CA LYS A 93 17.94 4.87 3.65
C LYS A 93 16.64 5.62 3.40
N TYR A 94 15.81 5.07 2.52
CA TYR A 94 14.52 5.62 2.13
C TYR A 94 13.49 4.49 2.06
N MET A 95 12.45 4.60 2.86
CA MET A 95 11.32 3.67 2.82
C MET A 95 10.33 4.10 1.72
N ILE A 96 10.09 3.22 0.78
CA ILE A 96 9.12 3.43 -0.30
C ILE A 96 7.81 2.73 0.07
N ASN A 97 6.85 3.54 0.47
CA ASN A 97 5.45 3.18 0.73
C ASN A 97 4.60 4.31 0.15
N TRP A 98 4.38 4.28 -1.17
CA TRP A 98 3.82 5.39 -1.92
C TRP A 98 2.48 5.02 -2.55
N PRO A 99 1.36 5.62 -2.07
CA PRO A 99 0.01 5.24 -2.51
C PRO A 99 -0.41 5.86 -3.84
N ILE A 100 0.22 6.99 -4.26
CA ILE A 100 -0.18 7.73 -5.46
C ILE A 100 0.51 7.12 -6.67
N GLU A 101 -0.19 6.25 -7.41
CA GLU A 101 0.38 5.52 -8.55
C GLU A 101 1.78 4.96 -8.25
N GLY A 102 1.95 4.41 -7.05
CA GLY A 102 3.21 3.89 -6.53
C GLY A 102 3.18 2.39 -6.30
N ASN A 103 3.72 1.95 -5.17
CA ASN A 103 3.84 0.52 -4.86
C ASN A 103 2.70 -0.06 -4.03
N ASP A 104 1.59 0.66 -3.82
CA ASP A 104 0.36 0.09 -3.30
C ASP A 104 -0.25 -0.85 -4.35
N TYR A 105 -0.72 -2.01 -3.90
CA TYR A 105 -1.25 -3.06 -4.76
C TYR A 105 -2.60 -3.55 -4.25
N TYR A 106 -3.64 -3.40 -5.08
CA TYR A 106 -4.98 -3.86 -4.72
C TYR A 106 -5.13 -5.36 -4.92
N VAL A 107 -5.36 -6.07 -3.84
CA VAL A 107 -5.76 -7.48 -3.83
C VAL A 107 -6.38 -7.86 -2.50
N ASP A 108 -7.56 -8.48 -2.52
CA ASP A 108 -8.16 -9.07 -1.31
C ASP A 108 -7.56 -10.46 -1.07
N MET A 109 -6.65 -10.55 -0.09
CA MET A 109 -6.04 -11.82 0.31
C MET A 109 -6.71 -12.48 1.52
N ILE A 110 -7.80 -11.90 2.05
CA ILE A 110 -8.32 -12.26 3.39
C ILE A 110 -8.74 -13.73 3.45
N ASP A 111 -9.48 -14.21 2.44
CA ASP A 111 -10.03 -15.56 2.40
C ASP A 111 -9.41 -16.47 1.34
N MET A 112 -8.30 -16.05 0.72
CA MET A 112 -7.54 -16.85 -0.25
C MET A 112 -6.98 -18.13 0.37
N THR A 113 -6.89 -19.16 -0.46
CA THR A 113 -6.11 -20.39 -0.17
C THR A 113 -4.63 -20.06 -0.06
N PRO A 114 -3.80 -20.94 0.51
CA PRO A 114 -2.35 -20.75 0.53
C PRO A 114 -1.74 -20.52 -0.86
N GLU A 115 -2.21 -21.24 -1.86
CA GLU A 115 -1.72 -21.19 -3.24
C GLU A 115 -2.09 -19.86 -3.91
N GLU A 116 -3.35 -19.44 -3.80
CA GLU A 116 -3.82 -18.14 -4.31
C GLU A 116 -3.07 -16.99 -3.63
N ARG A 117 -2.85 -17.10 -2.31
CA ARG A 117 -2.09 -16.11 -1.54
C ARG A 117 -0.63 -16.03 -1.99
N ALA A 118 0.03 -17.16 -2.24
CA ALA A 118 1.40 -17.21 -2.75
C ALA A 118 1.53 -16.50 -4.11
N ASP A 119 0.55 -16.71 -4.99
CA ASP A 119 0.50 -16.03 -6.29
C ASP A 119 0.24 -14.52 -6.15
N ALA A 120 -0.70 -14.13 -5.28
CA ALA A 120 -0.97 -12.72 -4.99
C ALA A 120 0.27 -12.00 -4.43
N VAL A 121 0.99 -12.63 -3.50
CA VAL A 121 2.25 -12.14 -2.93
C VAL A 121 3.31 -11.95 -4.03
N ARG A 122 3.47 -12.92 -4.91
CA ARG A 122 4.41 -12.82 -6.03
C ARG A 122 4.10 -11.62 -6.93
N ARG A 123 2.82 -11.43 -7.30
CA ARG A 123 2.38 -10.27 -8.10
C ARG A 123 2.60 -8.93 -7.37
N ALA A 124 2.28 -8.87 -6.09
CA ALA A 124 2.45 -7.65 -5.29
C ALA A 124 3.94 -7.28 -5.14
N LYS A 125 4.83 -8.26 -4.95
CA LYS A 125 6.29 -8.04 -4.95
C LYS A 125 6.78 -7.55 -6.32
N ASN A 126 6.31 -8.16 -7.40
CA ASN A 126 6.65 -7.73 -8.77
C ASN A 126 6.19 -6.29 -9.05
N HIS A 127 5.02 -5.90 -8.55
CA HIS A 127 4.53 -4.53 -8.66
C HIS A 127 5.46 -3.54 -7.92
N THR A 128 5.88 -3.86 -6.69
CA THR A 128 6.85 -3.04 -5.96
C THR A 128 8.19 -2.94 -6.69
N LEU A 129 8.71 -4.07 -7.22
CA LEU A 129 9.93 -4.05 -8.03
C LEU A 129 9.77 -3.23 -9.31
N SER A 130 8.60 -3.26 -9.94
CA SER A 130 8.27 -2.43 -11.09
C SER A 130 8.30 -0.94 -10.74
N PHE A 131 7.80 -0.57 -9.57
CA PHE A 131 7.91 0.81 -9.10
C PHE A 131 9.37 1.21 -8.80
N VAL A 132 10.16 0.33 -8.15
CA VAL A 132 11.60 0.57 -7.94
C VAL A 132 12.33 0.76 -9.26
N TYR A 133 12.05 -0.09 -10.26
CA TYR A 133 12.61 0.06 -11.60
C TYR A 133 12.19 1.39 -12.24
N PHE A 134 10.94 1.81 -12.11
CA PHE A 134 10.45 3.11 -12.59
C PHE A 134 11.21 4.27 -11.94
N LEU A 135 11.40 4.26 -10.63
CA LEU A 135 12.20 5.27 -9.92
C LEU A 135 13.62 5.37 -10.46
N GLN A 136 14.25 4.22 -10.70
CA GLN A 136 15.63 4.14 -11.18
C GLN A 136 15.77 4.56 -12.65
N HIS A 137 14.92 4.01 -13.51
CA HIS A 137 15.04 4.13 -14.96
C HIS A 137 14.39 5.39 -15.51
N GLU A 138 13.17 5.72 -15.06
CA GLU A 138 12.40 6.85 -15.61
C GLU A 138 12.65 8.15 -14.83
N LEU A 139 12.81 8.07 -13.51
CA LEU A 139 12.99 9.26 -12.68
C LEU A 139 14.46 9.59 -12.37
N GLY A 140 15.40 8.74 -12.78
CA GLY A 140 16.84 8.97 -12.65
C GLY A 140 17.42 8.70 -11.27
N PHE A 141 16.72 7.97 -10.39
CA PHE A 141 17.23 7.55 -9.08
C PHE A 141 18.05 6.24 -9.18
N ASN A 142 18.85 6.10 -10.22
CA ASN A 142 19.57 4.86 -10.54
C ASN A 142 20.63 4.46 -9.50
N THR A 143 21.03 5.36 -8.59
CA THR A 143 21.93 5.03 -7.48
C THR A 143 21.21 4.50 -6.25
N LEU A 144 19.89 4.65 -6.18
CA LEU A 144 19.06 4.11 -5.10
C LEU A 144 18.64 2.68 -5.43
N GLY A 145 19.13 1.71 -4.68
CA GLY A 145 18.79 0.29 -4.84
C GLY A 145 18.23 -0.31 -3.56
N LEU A 146 17.62 -1.50 -3.66
CA LEU A 146 17.14 -2.23 -2.50
C LEU A 146 18.26 -2.43 -1.48
N ALA A 147 18.04 -1.99 -0.24
CA ALA A 147 19.00 -2.12 0.84
C ALA A 147 19.31 -3.61 1.11
N ASP A 148 20.60 -3.92 1.16
CA ASP A 148 21.10 -5.29 1.35
C ASP A 148 21.22 -5.70 2.82
N ASP A 149 20.95 -4.77 3.71
CA ASP A 149 21.09 -4.89 5.16
C ASP A 149 19.78 -4.59 5.94
N GLU A 150 18.63 -4.60 5.24
CA GLU A 150 17.33 -4.29 5.88
C GLU A 150 16.50 -5.55 6.14
N PHE A 151 16.27 -6.36 5.11
CA PHE A 151 15.48 -7.58 5.21
C PHE A 151 16.32 -8.81 4.94
N PRO A 152 16.26 -9.86 5.82
CA PRO A 152 17.05 -11.09 5.66
C PRO A 152 16.37 -12.02 4.64
N THR A 153 15.98 -11.51 3.48
CA THR A 153 15.32 -12.20 2.39
C THR A 153 16.16 -12.11 1.13
N GLU A 154 16.11 -13.11 0.28
CA GLU A 154 16.87 -13.16 -0.96
C GLU A 154 16.49 -12.02 -1.91
N ASP A 155 15.20 -11.67 -1.96
CA ASP A 155 14.66 -10.58 -2.79
C ASP A 155 14.77 -9.18 -2.14
N ARG A 156 15.30 -9.10 -0.90
CA ARG A 156 15.45 -7.86 -0.13
C ARG A 156 14.13 -7.11 0.11
N LEU A 157 13.03 -7.81 0.06
CA LEU A 157 11.70 -7.31 0.42
C LEU A 157 11.24 -7.95 1.74
N PRO A 158 10.31 -7.35 2.50
CA PRO A 158 9.83 -7.94 3.74
C PRO A 158 9.16 -9.30 3.53
N PHE A 159 9.15 -10.15 4.56
CA PHE A 159 8.48 -11.45 4.53
C PHE A 159 6.98 -11.34 4.26
N ILE A 160 6.35 -10.28 4.81
CA ILE A 160 4.91 -10.01 4.66
C ILE A 160 4.72 -8.58 4.17
N PRO A 161 3.64 -8.30 3.41
CA PRO A 161 3.32 -6.92 3.03
C PRO A 161 2.82 -6.13 4.24
N TYR A 162 2.84 -4.81 4.13
CA TYR A 162 2.05 -3.93 4.97
C TYR A 162 0.58 -4.12 4.60
N HIS A 163 -0.14 -4.83 5.46
CA HIS A 163 -1.54 -5.19 5.28
C HIS A 163 -2.40 -4.30 6.16
N ARG A 164 -3.22 -3.44 5.55
CA ARG A 164 -3.96 -2.40 6.28
C ARG A 164 -5.29 -2.90 6.82
N GLU A 165 -5.87 -3.91 6.21
CA GLU A 165 -7.21 -4.38 6.55
C GLU A 165 -7.27 -5.91 6.64
N SER A 166 -8.10 -6.39 7.55
CA SER A 166 -8.36 -7.80 7.75
C SER A 166 -9.82 -8.00 8.15
N ARG A 167 -10.13 -9.17 8.70
CA ARG A 167 -11.45 -9.51 9.24
C ARG A 167 -11.80 -8.62 10.41
N ARG A 168 -12.92 -7.94 10.35
CA ARG A 168 -13.50 -7.20 11.47
C ARG A 168 -14.41 -8.13 12.26
N ILE A 169 -14.02 -8.49 13.49
CA ILE A 169 -14.82 -9.35 14.38
C ILE A 169 -16.13 -8.62 14.72
N ARG A 170 -17.25 -9.34 14.62
CA ARG A 170 -18.55 -8.84 15.08
C ARG A 170 -18.57 -8.85 16.61
N GLY A 171 -18.32 -7.70 17.20
CA GLY A 171 -18.37 -7.46 18.64
C GLY A 171 -19.78 -7.12 19.12
N ALA A 172 -19.95 -7.00 20.44
CA ALA A 172 -21.21 -6.52 21.05
C ALA A 172 -21.48 -5.04 20.71
N VAL A 173 -20.44 -4.26 20.43
CA VAL A 173 -20.50 -2.87 19.98
C VAL A 173 -19.64 -2.74 18.72
N ARG A 174 -20.15 -2.02 17.74
CA ARG A 174 -19.41 -1.64 16.53
C ARG A 174 -18.85 -0.22 16.72
N PHE A 175 -17.55 -0.07 16.63
CA PHE A 175 -16.90 1.25 16.62
C PHE A 175 -17.00 1.85 15.23
N THR A 176 -17.43 3.10 15.14
CA THR A 176 -17.68 3.81 13.89
C THR A 176 -17.04 5.21 13.90
N LEU A 177 -17.06 5.92 12.78
CA LEU A 177 -16.61 7.30 12.69
C LEU A 177 -17.40 8.21 13.64
N ASN A 178 -18.70 7.93 13.87
CA ASN A 178 -19.54 8.70 14.76
C ASN A 178 -19.02 8.67 16.21
N ASP A 179 -18.40 7.56 16.63
CA ASP A 179 -17.78 7.44 17.97
C ASP A 179 -16.50 8.29 18.08
N ILE A 180 -15.86 8.65 16.97
CA ILE A 180 -14.70 9.56 16.94
C ILE A 180 -15.18 11.01 16.94
N THR A 181 -16.21 11.34 16.15
CA THR A 181 -16.70 12.71 16.00
C THR A 181 -17.50 13.19 17.21
N ASP A 182 -18.23 12.27 17.85
CA ASP A 182 -18.95 12.52 19.11
C ASP A 182 -18.76 11.38 20.12
N PRO A 183 -17.61 11.29 20.77
CA PRO A 183 -17.25 10.15 21.62
C PRO A 183 -18.11 10.03 22.88
N TYR A 184 -18.82 11.06 23.27
CA TYR A 184 -19.66 11.11 24.48
C TYR A 184 -21.13 10.84 24.22
N ALA A 185 -21.61 10.94 22.98
CA ALA A 185 -22.99 10.60 22.61
C ALA A 185 -23.20 9.09 22.52
N GLY A 186 -22.14 8.32 22.25
CA GLY A 186 -22.18 6.87 22.06
C GLY A 186 -22.31 6.06 23.36
N THR A 187 -22.49 4.76 23.21
CA THR A 187 -22.59 3.79 24.31
C THR A 187 -21.23 3.37 24.90
N LEU A 188 -20.13 3.73 24.25
CA LEU A 188 -18.77 3.32 24.66
C LEU A 188 -18.34 3.89 26.02
N TYR A 189 -18.93 5.01 26.45
CA TYR A 189 -18.56 5.74 27.67
C TYR A 189 -19.71 5.85 28.68
N ARG A 190 -20.72 4.99 28.57
CA ARG A 190 -21.84 4.94 29.52
C ARG A 190 -21.58 3.90 30.61
#